data_381b8913e94a6ada85ead738c6f80b1c
#
_entry.id   381b8913e94a6ada85ead738c6f80b1c
#
_cell.length_a   1.000
_cell.length_b   1.000
_cell.length_c   1.000
_cell.angle_alpha   90.00
_cell.angle_beta   90.00
_cell.angle_gamma   90.00
#
_symmetry.space_group_name_H-M   'P 1'
#
loop_
_entity.id
_entity.type
_entity.pdbx_description
1 polymer ?
#
loop_
_entity_poly.entity_id
_entity_poly.type
_entity_poly.pdbx_seq_one_letter_code
_entity_poly.pdbx_strand_id
1 'polypeptide(L)'
;MKKIICCFMVLGLFVFSGCSRKVLKCTSAITSYDEFASANKTLKIVFKNDSIYKIDFSTDFTFSEKTLSLDSNIVDSTLSTAEAEFDYLTGKSGVSYSTSKRDNGFVSRLKINFNKLDADTKKKVHFINYKDSYVNLKKNLENNGYNCK
;
A
#
# COMPACT_ATOMS: atom_id res chain seq x y z
N MET A 1 64.99 -10.27 29.58
CA MET A 1 64.22 -9.15 29.16
C MET A 1 63.12 -9.67 28.22
N LYS A 2 61.90 -9.84 28.72
CA LYS A 2 60.77 -10.36 27.95
C LYS A 2 59.96 -9.16 27.41
N LYS A 3 59.94 -9.01 26.09
CA LYS A 3 59.11 -7.97 25.42
C LYS A 3 57.69 -8.46 25.38
N ILE A 4 56.79 -7.79 26.12
CA ILE A 4 55.36 -7.99 26.07
C ILE A 4 54.84 -7.19 24.87
N ILE A 5 54.44 -7.88 23.81
CA ILE A 5 53.74 -7.30 22.66
C ILE A 5 52.27 -7.23 23.05
N CYS A 6 51.80 -6.03 23.40
CA CYS A 6 50.37 -5.77 23.53
C CYS A 6 49.76 -5.73 22.12
N CYS A 7 49.12 -6.81 21.70
CA CYS A 7 48.20 -6.80 20.58
C CYS A 7 46.96 -6.03 20.99
N PHE A 8 46.87 -4.77 20.57
CA PHE A 8 45.62 -4.01 20.56
C PHE A 8 44.71 -4.63 19.49
N MET A 9 43.85 -5.53 19.94
CA MET A 9 42.74 -6.00 19.12
C MET A 9 41.72 -4.88 19.08
N VAL A 10 41.84 -4.01 18.06
CA VAL A 10 40.79 -3.06 17.72
C VAL A 10 39.61 -3.87 17.19
N LEU A 11 38.70 -4.22 18.09
CA LEU A 11 37.36 -4.70 17.73
C LEU A 11 36.64 -3.55 17.06
N GLY A 12 36.79 -3.48 15.74
CA GLY A 12 35.97 -2.65 14.90
C GLY A 12 34.52 -3.10 15.04
N LEU A 13 33.79 -2.43 15.91
CA LEU A 13 32.33 -2.46 15.90
C LEU A 13 31.89 -1.92 14.56
N PHE A 14 31.80 -2.81 13.56
CA PHE A 14 30.99 -2.54 12.38
C PHE A 14 29.55 -2.47 12.88
N VAL A 15 29.14 -1.26 13.26
CA VAL A 15 27.75 -0.90 13.36
C VAL A 15 27.22 -1.02 11.92
N PHE A 16 26.81 -2.22 11.55
CA PHE A 16 25.92 -2.39 10.41
C PHE A 16 24.65 -1.62 10.77
N SER A 17 24.64 -0.35 10.45
CA SER A 17 23.40 0.42 10.32
C SER A 17 22.64 -0.19 9.14
N GLY A 18 22.20 -1.43 9.33
CA GLY A 18 21.38 -2.16 8.38
C GLY A 18 20.16 -1.32 8.15
N CYS A 19 20.02 -0.83 6.93
CA CYS A 19 18.84 -0.12 6.47
C CYS A 19 17.62 -0.99 6.79
N SER A 20 16.98 -0.77 7.96
CA SER A 20 15.94 -1.66 8.44
C SER A 20 14.72 -1.49 7.55
N ARG A 21 14.47 -2.53 6.75
CA ARG A 21 13.31 -2.60 5.88
C ARG A 21 12.22 -3.38 6.59
N LYS A 22 11.10 -2.72 6.86
CA LYS A 22 9.90 -3.36 7.42
C LYS A 22 8.82 -3.42 6.35
N VAL A 23 8.00 -4.46 6.39
CA VAL A 23 6.86 -4.62 5.49
C VAL A 23 5.61 -4.79 6.33
N LEU A 24 4.62 -3.95 6.12
CA LEU A 24 3.28 -4.05 6.69
C LEU A 24 2.35 -4.58 5.62
N LYS A 25 1.64 -5.67 5.90
CA LYS A 25 0.62 -6.24 5.03
C LYS A 25 -0.73 -6.16 5.75
N CYS A 26 -1.68 -5.50 5.14
CA CYS A 26 -3.02 -5.34 5.70
C CYS A 26 -4.06 -5.78 4.69
N THR A 27 -5.13 -6.39 5.18
CA THR A 27 -6.30 -6.79 4.38
C THR A 27 -7.56 -6.26 5.03
N SER A 28 -8.53 -5.88 4.24
CA SER A 28 -9.87 -5.55 4.69
C SER A 28 -10.87 -6.12 3.71
N ALA A 29 -11.92 -6.75 4.23
CA ALA A 29 -13.05 -7.22 3.43
C ALA A 29 -14.25 -6.36 3.78
N ILE A 30 -14.79 -5.69 2.79
CA ILE A 30 -16.07 -4.95 2.91
C ILE A 30 -17.13 -5.89 2.37
N THR A 31 -17.90 -6.52 3.26
CA THR A 31 -18.96 -7.46 2.91
C THR A 31 -20.34 -6.83 2.82
N SER A 32 -20.45 -5.53 3.03
CA SER A 32 -21.72 -4.84 3.13
C SER A 32 -21.78 -3.58 2.29
N TYR A 33 -21.94 -3.76 1.00
CA TYR A 33 -22.88 -2.93 0.28
C TYR A 33 -24.10 -3.84 0.02
N ASP A 34 -24.97 -4.01 1.04
CA ASP A 34 -26.26 -4.67 0.98
C ASP A 34 -26.34 -5.77 -0.10
N GLU A 35 -26.01 -7.00 0.17
CA GLU A 35 -26.17 -8.14 -0.75
C GLU A 35 -25.73 -7.94 -2.23
N PHE A 36 -25.32 -6.73 -2.61
CA PHE A 36 -25.09 -6.30 -3.98
C PHE A 36 -23.65 -6.45 -4.44
N ALA A 37 -22.68 -6.22 -3.54
CA ALA A 37 -21.25 -6.29 -3.90
C ALA A 37 -20.36 -6.64 -2.72
N SER A 38 -19.16 -7.13 -3.01
CA SER A 38 -18.07 -7.29 -2.05
C SER A 38 -16.81 -6.62 -2.56
N ALA A 39 -16.01 -6.08 -1.65
CA ALA A 39 -14.70 -5.54 -1.98
C ALA A 39 -13.65 -6.09 -1.01
N ASN A 40 -12.62 -6.74 -1.55
CA ASN A 40 -11.46 -7.19 -0.79
C ASN A 40 -10.30 -6.24 -1.07
N LYS A 41 -9.84 -5.55 -0.03
CA LYS A 41 -8.72 -4.62 -0.11
C LYS A 41 -7.46 -5.27 0.43
N THR A 42 -6.37 -5.14 -0.29
CA THR A 42 -5.04 -5.57 0.15
C THR A 42 -4.09 -4.38 0.06
N LEU A 43 -3.38 -4.12 1.15
CA LEU A 43 -2.44 -3.03 1.27
C LEU A 43 -1.09 -3.57 1.74
N LYS A 44 -0.06 -3.40 0.92
CA LYS A 44 1.31 -3.74 1.26
C LYS A 44 2.15 -2.47 1.29
N ILE A 45 2.71 -2.15 2.44
CA ILE A 45 3.51 -0.96 2.66
C ILE A 45 4.92 -1.38 3.04
N VAL A 46 5.89 -0.81 2.35
CA VAL A 46 7.32 -1.03 2.61
C VAL A 46 7.89 0.22 3.25
N PHE A 47 8.47 0.07 4.43
CA PHE A 47 9.20 1.11 5.14
C PHE A 47 10.71 0.95 4.93
N LYS A 48 11.40 2.07 4.91
CA LYS A 48 12.85 2.16 4.94
C LYS A 48 13.22 3.24 5.95
N ASN A 49 13.97 2.89 7.00
CA ASN A 49 14.29 3.81 8.10
C ASN A 49 13.04 4.47 8.71
N ASP A 50 12.04 3.64 8.99
CA ASP A 50 10.73 4.01 9.56
C ASP A 50 9.92 5.05 8.75
N SER A 51 10.27 5.26 7.49
CA SER A 51 9.52 6.09 6.55
C SER A 51 8.92 5.23 5.44
N ILE A 52 7.73 5.61 4.95
CA ILE A 52 7.08 4.89 3.86
C ILE A 52 7.92 5.05 2.59
N TYR A 53 8.34 3.92 2.03
CA TYR A 53 9.13 3.83 0.81
C TYR A 53 8.27 3.48 -0.41
N LYS A 54 7.40 2.46 -0.24
CA LYS A 54 6.50 1.99 -1.32
C LYS A 54 5.15 1.57 -0.76
N ILE A 55 4.11 1.74 -1.57
CA ILE A 55 2.77 1.20 -1.37
C ILE A 55 2.40 0.36 -2.58
N ASP A 56 1.76 -0.79 -2.35
CA ASP A 56 1.03 -1.59 -3.33
C ASP A 56 -0.37 -1.80 -2.72
N PHE A 57 -1.36 -1.11 -3.28
CA PHE A 57 -2.76 -1.16 -2.88
C PHE A 57 -3.56 -1.83 -3.98
N SER A 58 -4.37 -2.81 -3.62
CA SER A 58 -5.23 -3.52 -4.56
C SER A 58 -6.63 -3.66 -3.97
N THR A 59 -7.63 -3.42 -4.79
CA THR A 59 -9.04 -3.70 -4.50
C THR A 59 -9.55 -4.71 -5.50
N ASP A 60 -10.10 -5.82 -5.00
CA ASP A 60 -10.83 -6.81 -5.78
C ASP A 60 -12.32 -6.60 -5.51
N PHE A 61 -13.04 -6.12 -6.51
CA PHE A 61 -14.45 -5.77 -6.45
C PHE A 61 -15.29 -6.80 -7.20
N THR A 62 -16.33 -7.33 -6.56
CA THR A 62 -17.20 -8.37 -7.14
C THR A 62 -18.67 -8.02 -6.88
N PHE A 63 -19.49 -8.03 -7.92
CA PHE A 63 -20.94 -7.85 -7.84
C PHE A 63 -21.64 -9.20 -7.74
N SER A 64 -22.81 -9.20 -7.07
CA SER A 64 -23.70 -10.36 -7.03
C SER A 64 -24.40 -10.55 -8.39
N GLU A 65 -24.83 -11.77 -8.66
CA GLU A 65 -25.64 -12.06 -9.87
C GLU A 65 -26.93 -11.21 -9.92
N LYS A 66 -27.54 -10.98 -8.76
CA LYS A 66 -28.74 -10.13 -8.64
C LYS A 66 -28.44 -8.69 -9.11
N THR A 67 -27.33 -8.10 -8.71
CA THR A 67 -26.94 -6.77 -9.13
C THR A 67 -26.68 -6.70 -10.62
N LEU A 68 -25.97 -7.68 -11.18
CA LEU A 68 -25.66 -7.76 -12.60
C LEU A 68 -26.93 -7.92 -13.46
N SER A 69 -27.96 -8.60 -12.94
CA SER A 69 -29.24 -8.76 -13.62
C SER A 69 -30.08 -7.46 -13.64
N LEU A 70 -29.91 -6.60 -12.62
CA LEU A 70 -30.61 -5.30 -12.52
C LEU A 70 -29.94 -4.19 -13.34
N ASP A 71 -28.62 -4.22 -13.41
CA ASP A 71 -27.84 -3.24 -14.19
C ASP A 71 -26.61 -3.91 -14.84
N SER A 72 -26.70 -4.18 -16.13
CA SER A 72 -25.63 -4.78 -16.91
C SER A 72 -24.39 -3.88 -17.05
N ASN A 73 -24.51 -2.57 -16.81
CA ASN A 73 -23.42 -1.60 -16.92
C ASN A 73 -22.76 -1.29 -15.58
N ILE A 74 -23.22 -1.88 -14.47
CA ILE A 74 -22.73 -1.57 -13.12
C ILE A 74 -21.21 -1.76 -12.98
N VAL A 75 -20.64 -2.78 -13.62
CA VAL A 75 -19.20 -3.04 -13.61
C VAL A 75 -18.44 -1.88 -14.26
N ASP A 76 -18.89 -1.40 -15.41
CA ASP A 76 -18.22 -0.33 -16.15
C ASP A 76 -18.35 1.02 -15.45
N SER A 77 -19.52 1.34 -14.93
CA SER A 77 -19.74 2.60 -14.20
C SER A 77 -18.92 2.66 -12.91
N THR A 78 -18.86 1.56 -12.15
CA THR A 78 -18.07 1.50 -10.92
C THR A 78 -16.57 1.49 -11.21
N LEU A 79 -16.13 0.79 -12.26
CA LEU A 79 -14.75 0.81 -12.70
C LEU A 79 -14.31 2.23 -13.10
N SER A 80 -15.11 2.94 -13.89
CA SER A 80 -14.84 4.32 -14.29
C SER A 80 -14.71 5.24 -13.07
N THR A 81 -15.57 5.06 -12.06
CA THR A 81 -15.50 5.82 -10.80
C THR A 81 -14.19 5.52 -10.05
N ALA A 82 -13.79 4.23 -9.96
CA ALA A 82 -12.56 3.82 -9.32
C ALA A 82 -11.30 4.33 -10.04
N GLU A 83 -11.36 4.46 -11.38
CA GLU A 83 -10.29 5.05 -12.17
C GLU A 83 -10.16 6.55 -11.91
N ALA A 84 -11.28 7.27 -11.87
CA ALA A 84 -11.32 8.69 -11.59
C ALA A 84 -10.79 9.05 -10.19
N GLU A 85 -10.92 8.15 -9.21
CA GLU A 85 -10.40 8.36 -7.84
C GLU A 85 -8.90 8.62 -7.82
N PHE A 86 -8.13 8.00 -8.73
CA PHE A 86 -6.67 8.09 -8.77
C PHE A 86 -6.11 8.88 -9.96
N ASP A 87 -6.95 9.53 -10.74
CA ASP A 87 -6.54 10.30 -11.92
C ASP A 87 -5.49 11.36 -11.60
N TYR A 88 -5.59 12.02 -10.45
CA TYR A 88 -4.63 13.03 -10.01
C TYR A 88 -3.22 12.49 -9.76
N LEU A 89 -3.07 11.17 -9.65
CA LEU A 89 -1.78 10.46 -9.51
C LEU A 89 -1.32 9.84 -10.82
N THR A 90 -2.22 9.67 -11.81
CA THR A 90 -1.90 8.99 -13.07
C THR A 90 -0.84 9.77 -13.86
N GLY A 91 0.10 9.06 -14.44
CA GLY A 91 1.22 9.65 -15.19
C GLY A 91 2.32 10.28 -14.34
N LYS A 92 2.19 10.31 -13.01
CA LYS A 92 3.25 10.83 -12.13
C LYS A 92 4.41 9.84 -12.01
N SER A 93 5.64 10.36 -11.98
CA SER A 93 6.82 9.52 -11.78
C SER A 93 6.70 8.73 -10.48
N GLY A 94 6.91 7.42 -10.53
CA GLY A 94 6.81 6.55 -9.36
C GLY A 94 5.40 6.06 -9.04
N VAL A 95 4.39 6.41 -9.82
CA VAL A 95 3.03 5.88 -9.72
C VAL A 95 2.75 4.92 -10.88
N SER A 96 2.07 3.83 -10.60
CA SER A 96 1.48 2.93 -11.59
C SER A 96 0.10 2.55 -11.12
N TYR A 97 -0.90 2.84 -11.93
CA TYR A 97 -2.28 2.41 -11.74
C TYR A 97 -2.67 1.46 -12.88
N SER A 98 -3.39 0.42 -12.55
CA SER A 98 -3.90 -0.55 -13.53
C SER A 98 -5.22 -1.13 -13.04
N THR A 99 -6.10 -1.44 -13.98
CA THR A 99 -7.35 -2.13 -13.76
C THR A 99 -7.41 -3.40 -14.59
N SER A 100 -8.19 -4.37 -14.14
CA SER A 100 -8.49 -5.60 -14.87
C SER A 100 -9.96 -5.93 -14.68
N LYS A 101 -10.75 -5.75 -15.73
CA LYS A 101 -12.19 -6.05 -15.76
C LYS A 101 -12.42 -7.55 -15.83
N ARG A 102 -13.51 -8.01 -15.20
CA ARG A 102 -14.08 -9.35 -15.25
C ARG A 102 -15.59 -9.23 -15.51
N ASP A 103 -16.25 -10.33 -15.86
CA ASP A 103 -17.69 -10.33 -16.12
C ASP A 103 -18.52 -9.87 -14.91
N ASN A 104 -18.07 -10.19 -13.69
CA ASN A 104 -18.77 -9.88 -12.45
C ASN A 104 -18.03 -8.87 -11.56
N GLY A 105 -17.07 -8.11 -12.10
CA GLY A 105 -16.33 -7.14 -11.28
C GLY A 105 -15.02 -6.68 -11.91
N PHE A 106 -14.11 -6.22 -11.08
CA PHE A 106 -12.79 -5.78 -11.52
C PHE A 106 -11.77 -5.84 -10.39
N VAL A 107 -10.50 -5.85 -10.76
CA VAL A 107 -9.38 -5.61 -9.84
C VAL A 107 -8.74 -4.29 -10.20
N SER A 108 -8.58 -3.39 -9.23
CA SER A 108 -7.75 -2.20 -9.37
C SER A 108 -6.46 -2.36 -8.57
N ARG A 109 -5.36 -1.82 -9.07
CA ARG A 109 -4.07 -1.84 -8.39
C ARG A 109 -3.34 -0.51 -8.55
N LEU A 110 -3.01 0.10 -7.42
CA LEU A 110 -2.21 1.31 -7.33
C LEU A 110 -0.86 0.99 -6.68
N LYS A 111 0.23 1.32 -7.36
CA LYS A 111 1.58 1.21 -6.81
C LYS A 111 2.20 2.59 -6.75
N ILE A 112 2.78 2.93 -5.61
CA ILE A 112 3.45 4.21 -5.38
C ILE A 112 4.86 3.95 -4.85
N ASN A 113 5.85 4.58 -5.49
CA ASN A 113 7.22 4.65 -5.00
C ASN A 113 7.52 6.09 -4.55
N PHE A 114 7.45 6.33 -3.26
CA PHE A 114 7.59 7.68 -2.68
C PHE A 114 8.94 8.35 -2.96
N ASN A 115 9.99 7.58 -3.20
CA ASN A 115 11.30 8.17 -3.57
C ASN A 115 11.32 8.79 -4.98
N LYS A 116 10.37 8.40 -5.83
CA LYS A 116 10.26 8.91 -7.20
C LYS A 116 9.24 10.04 -7.32
N LEU A 117 8.43 10.27 -6.28
CA LEU A 117 7.45 11.35 -6.27
C LEU A 117 8.13 12.69 -5.96
N ASP A 118 7.71 13.74 -6.64
CA ASP A 118 7.98 15.12 -6.25
C ASP A 118 7.26 15.50 -4.95
N ALA A 119 7.67 16.61 -4.33
CA ALA A 119 7.14 17.05 -3.04
C ALA A 119 5.64 17.37 -3.08
N ASP A 120 5.16 17.93 -4.19
CA ASP A 120 3.77 18.35 -4.32
C ASP A 120 2.85 17.13 -4.57
N THR A 121 3.30 16.16 -5.36
CA THR A 121 2.57 14.90 -5.56
C THR A 121 2.51 14.10 -4.25
N LYS A 122 3.57 14.09 -3.42
CA LYS A 122 3.53 13.43 -2.09
C LYS A 122 2.43 14.00 -1.20
N LYS A 123 2.22 15.32 -1.20
CA LYS A 123 1.17 15.97 -0.40
C LYS A 123 -0.24 15.62 -0.88
N LYS A 124 -0.40 15.25 -2.14
CA LYS A 124 -1.69 14.88 -2.74
C LYS A 124 -2.11 13.43 -2.45
N VAL A 125 -1.22 12.59 -1.93
CA VAL A 125 -1.58 11.23 -1.49
C VAL A 125 -2.33 11.32 -0.17
N HIS A 126 -3.67 11.40 -0.22
CA HIS A 126 -4.52 11.67 0.94
C HIS A 126 -4.93 10.44 1.74
N PHE A 127 -4.93 9.26 1.12
CA PHE A 127 -5.42 8.03 1.74
C PHE A 127 -4.43 7.42 2.77
N ILE A 128 -3.18 7.91 2.80
CA ILE A 128 -2.15 7.54 3.78
C ILE A 128 -1.31 8.77 4.10
N ASN A 129 -1.08 9.01 5.40
CA ASN A 129 -0.07 9.98 5.80
C ASN A 129 1.32 9.37 5.62
N TYR A 130 2.04 9.76 4.56
CA TYR A 130 3.35 9.21 4.21
C TYR A 130 4.45 9.48 5.26
N LYS A 131 4.18 10.34 6.24
CA LYS A 131 5.09 10.63 7.37
C LYS A 131 4.85 9.71 8.57
N ASP A 132 3.82 8.89 8.55
CA ASP A 132 3.53 7.99 9.65
C ASP A 132 4.63 6.94 9.81
N SER A 133 5.00 6.66 11.06
CA SER A 133 5.84 5.53 11.40
C SER A 133 5.11 4.21 11.18
N TYR A 134 5.86 3.10 11.11
CA TYR A 134 5.29 1.76 11.01
C TYR A 134 4.23 1.49 12.08
N VAL A 135 4.52 1.84 13.35
CA VAL A 135 3.62 1.57 14.49
C VAL A 135 2.34 2.38 14.39
N ASN A 136 2.47 3.69 14.12
CA ASN A 136 1.31 4.58 14.02
C ASN A 136 0.40 4.20 12.85
N LEU A 137 0.99 3.93 11.69
CA LEU A 137 0.22 3.55 10.52
C LEU A 137 -0.49 2.21 10.71
N LYS A 138 0.18 1.20 11.29
CA LYS A 138 -0.45 -0.08 11.61
C LYS A 138 -1.68 0.13 12.49
N LYS A 139 -1.53 0.86 13.62
CA LYS A 139 -2.62 1.16 14.54
C LYS A 139 -3.78 1.90 13.85
N ASN A 140 -3.48 2.90 13.02
CA ASN A 140 -4.49 3.65 12.28
C ASN A 140 -5.28 2.76 11.31
N LEU A 141 -4.59 1.87 10.58
CA LEU A 141 -5.23 0.94 9.66
C LEU A 141 -6.10 -0.08 10.41
N GLU A 142 -5.63 -0.63 11.52
CA GLU A 142 -6.39 -1.56 12.35
C GLU A 142 -7.65 -0.90 12.93
N ASN A 143 -7.56 0.36 13.37
CA ASN A 143 -8.71 1.15 13.82
C ASN A 143 -9.73 1.42 12.69
N ASN A 144 -9.31 1.37 11.44
CA ASN A 144 -10.15 1.51 10.25
C ASN A 144 -10.57 0.16 9.63
N GLY A 145 -10.53 -0.92 10.40
CA GLY A 145 -11.06 -2.22 10.00
C GLY A 145 -10.13 -3.06 9.13
N TYR A 146 -8.84 -2.71 9.05
CA TYR A 146 -7.84 -3.58 8.43
C TYR A 146 -7.28 -4.59 9.42
N ASN A 147 -7.00 -5.79 8.93
CA ASN A 147 -6.22 -6.81 9.63
C ASN A 147 -4.77 -6.73 9.14
N CYS A 148 -3.84 -6.32 10.00
CA CYS A 148 -2.45 -6.03 9.65
C CYS A 148 -1.46 -7.02 10.29
N LYS A 149 -0.52 -7.53 9.48
CA LYS A 149 0.54 -8.46 9.86
C LYS A 149 1.92 -7.93 9.43
#